data_bfa5a203931500fb735c960dc2edc116
#
_entry.id   bfa5a203931500fb735c960dc2edc116
#
_cell.length_a   1.000
_cell.length_b   1.000
_cell.length_c   1.000
_cell.angle_alpha   90.00
_cell.angle_beta   90.00
_cell.angle_gamma   90.00
#
_symmetry.space_group_name_H-M   'P 1'
#
loop_
_entity.id
_entity.type
_entity.pdbx_description
1 polymer ?
#
loop_
_entity_poly.entity_id
_entity_poly.type
_entity_poly.pdbx_seq_one_letter_code
_entity_poly.pdbx_strand_id
1 'polypeptide(L)'
;MLQDYSLIIIPILTAVGTQVLKLGFDHIKGNLDLKHMWDSYGGMPSSHGAFVACLATMVGYAAGWTSAAFAVSLVFAIITIRDAVGFRREIGVHGKILNRLVKEHPAAQSHTYPVLAERWGHTPTEIVVGSIIGILVGIIAQVL
;
A
#
# COMPACT_ATOMS: atom_id res chain seq x y z
N MET A 1 18.88 -17.95 -14.46
CA MET A 1 18.94 -17.76 -13.00
C MET A 1 18.23 -16.48 -12.52
N LEU A 2 18.48 -15.26 -13.04
CA LEU A 2 17.74 -14.05 -12.62
C LEU A 2 16.29 -14.02 -13.14
N GLN A 3 15.99 -14.58 -14.31
CA GLN A 3 14.62 -14.69 -14.85
C GLN A 3 13.69 -15.53 -13.96
N ASP A 4 14.21 -16.54 -13.26
CA ASP A 4 13.43 -17.43 -12.42
C ASP A 4 12.86 -16.72 -11.19
N TYR A 5 13.51 -15.63 -10.73
CA TYR A 5 13.09 -14.84 -9.58
C TYR A 5 12.34 -13.54 -9.94
N SER A 6 12.16 -13.25 -11.25
CA SER A 6 11.54 -12.01 -11.72
C SER A 6 10.12 -11.80 -11.13
N LEU A 7 9.34 -12.87 -11.01
CA LEU A 7 7.99 -12.86 -10.42
C LEU A 7 7.94 -12.44 -8.95
N ILE A 8 9.07 -12.52 -8.25
CA ILE A 8 9.18 -12.11 -6.85
C ILE A 8 9.84 -10.73 -6.76
N ILE A 9 10.95 -10.56 -7.46
CA ILE A 9 11.79 -9.37 -7.33
C ILE A 9 11.11 -8.12 -7.89
N ILE A 10 10.50 -8.22 -9.09
CA ILE A 10 9.93 -7.04 -9.76
C ILE A 10 8.73 -6.46 -8.99
N PRO A 11 7.75 -7.24 -8.49
CA PRO A 11 6.69 -6.69 -7.66
C PRO A 11 7.21 -6.02 -6.39
N ILE A 12 8.23 -6.59 -5.73
CA ILE A 12 8.87 -6.00 -4.55
C ILE A 12 9.53 -4.67 -4.91
N LEU A 13 10.31 -4.62 -5.98
CA LEU A 13 10.93 -3.38 -6.45
C LEU A 13 9.89 -2.34 -6.85
N THR A 14 8.77 -2.76 -7.42
CA THR A 14 7.64 -1.88 -7.75
C THR A 14 7.05 -1.25 -6.48
N ALA A 15 6.87 -2.04 -5.43
CA ALA A 15 6.39 -1.54 -4.15
C ALA A 15 7.37 -0.54 -3.52
N VAL A 16 8.67 -0.86 -3.52
CA VAL A 16 9.72 0.03 -3.00
C VAL A 16 9.80 1.31 -3.84
N GLY A 17 9.80 1.20 -5.16
CA GLY A 17 9.84 2.34 -6.08
C GLY A 17 8.63 3.27 -5.90
N THR A 18 7.43 2.72 -5.77
CA THR A 18 6.22 3.51 -5.47
C THR A 18 6.28 4.17 -4.10
N GLN A 19 6.89 3.54 -3.11
CA GLN A 19 7.09 4.15 -1.80
C GLN A 19 8.07 5.32 -1.87
N VAL A 20 9.14 5.20 -2.65
CA VAL A 20 10.09 6.31 -2.91
C VAL A 20 9.42 7.46 -3.66
N LEU A 21 8.61 7.15 -4.70
CA LEU A 21 7.85 8.17 -5.43
C LEU A 21 6.88 8.92 -4.52
N LYS A 22 6.24 8.23 -3.58
CA LYS A 22 5.34 8.82 -2.59
C LYS A 22 6.04 9.89 -1.73
N LEU A 23 7.29 9.68 -1.33
CA LEU A 23 8.07 10.68 -0.60
C LEU A 23 8.22 11.99 -1.37
N GLY A 24 8.26 11.91 -2.72
CA GLY A 24 8.31 13.09 -3.59
C GLY A 24 6.97 13.81 -3.73
N PHE A 25 5.84 13.08 -3.71
CA PHE A 25 4.50 13.66 -3.90
C PHE A 25 3.87 14.22 -2.63
N ASP A 26 4.11 13.60 -1.49
CA ASP A 26 3.44 13.98 -0.23
C ASP A 26 3.98 15.26 0.41
N HIS A 27 4.96 15.96 -0.20
CA HIS A 27 5.52 17.22 0.32
C HIS A 27 5.62 17.23 1.86
N ILE A 28 6.12 16.12 2.43
CA ILE A 28 6.33 16.04 3.87
C ILE A 28 7.49 16.99 4.19
N LYS A 29 7.12 18.21 4.55
CA LYS A 29 8.05 19.23 5.00
C LYS A 29 8.86 18.67 6.17
N GLY A 30 10.10 18.30 5.90
CA GLY A 30 11.14 18.23 6.92
C GLY A 30 11.45 16.87 7.55
N ASN A 31 10.88 15.73 7.12
CA ASN A 31 11.26 14.45 7.72
C ASN A 31 11.49 13.37 6.65
N LEU A 32 12.73 13.27 6.19
CA LEU A 32 13.30 12.04 5.61
C LEU A 32 13.54 11.00 6.74
N ASP A 33 12.56 10.85 7.64
CA ASP A 33 12.67 9.88 8.71
C ASP A 33 12.28 8.51 8.13
N LEU A 34 13.28 7.62 7.98
CA LEU A 34 13.11 6.23 7.55
C LEU A 34 12.05 5.48 8.39
N LYS A 35 11.77 5.95 9.59
CA LYS A 35 10.72 5.44 10.46
C LYS A 35 9.33 5.65 9.84
N HIS A 36 9.10 6.77 9.15
CA HIS A 36 7.84 7.04 8.44
C HIS A 36 7.66 6.19 7.18
N MET A 37 8.72 5.61 6.65
CA MET A 37 8.67 4.73 5.49
C MET A 37 8.03 3.37 5.80
N TRP A 38 8.16 2.92 7.07
CA TRP A 38 7.57 1.66 7.55
C TRP A 38 6.22 1.85 8.24
N ASP A 39 6.01 3.00 8.86
CA ASP A 39 4.73 3.35 9.49
C ASP A 39 3.73 3.73 8.39
N SER A 40 3.15 2.73 7.80
CA SER A 40 2.16 2.62 6.71
C SER A 40 1.10 3.72 6.64
N TYR A 41 1.51 4.94 6.42
CA TYR A 41 0.57 6.01 6.18
C TYR A 41 -0.01 5.91 4.77
N GLY A 42 -1.32 6.13 4.62
CA GLY A 42 -1.94 6.36 3.33
C GLY A 42 -1.16 7.40 2.52
N GLY A 43 -1.51 7.64 1.30
CA GLY A 43 -0.86 8.58 0.41
C GLY A 43 -0.70 8.03 -1.01
N MET A 44 -0.50 8.92 -1.96
CA MET A 44 -0.46 8.60 -3.40
C MET A 44 0.99 8.51 -3.88
N PRO A 45 1.32 7.48 -4.69
CA PRO A 45 0.52 6.31 -5.07
C PRO A 45 0.56 5.20 -4.01
N SER A 46 -0.44 4.29 -4.02
CA SER A 46 -0.46 3.14 -3.11
C SER A 46 0.57 2.08 -3.50
N SER A 47 1.53 1.82 -2.63
CA SER A 47 2.51 0.74 -2.82
C SER A 47 1.87 -0.66 -2.75
N HIS A 48 0.82 -0.84 -1.94
CA HIS A 48 0.06 -2.10 -1.88
C HIS A 48 -0.65 -2.39 -3.20
N GLY A 49 -1.35 -1.38 -3.76
CA GLY A 49 -2.00 -1.51 -5.06
C GLY A 49 -0.99 -1.82 -6.17
N ALA A 50 0.15 -1.12 -6.19
CA ALA A 50 1.20 -1.35 -7.18
C ALA A 50 1.82 -2.75 -7.07
N PHE A 51 2.12 -3.20 -5.85
CA PHE A 51 2.68 -4.52 -5.60
C PHE A 51 1.81 -5.64 -6.13
N VAL A 52 0.55 -5.68 -5.66
CA VAL A 52 -0.34 -6.81 -5.99
C VAL A 52 -0.82 -6.79 -7.45
N ALA A 53 -0.98 -5.61 -8.03
CA ALA A 53 -1.34 -5.48 -9.44
C ALA A 53 -0.17 -5.88 -10.37
N CYS A 54 1.07 -5.51 -10.02
CA CYS A 54 2.26 -5.96 -10.72
C CYS A 54 2.40 -7.49 -10.65
N LEU A 55 2.28 -8.07 -9.45
CA LEU A 55 2.36 -9.52 -9.26
C LEU A 55 1.30 -10.26 -10.09
N ALA A 56 0.03 -9.86 -9.99
CA ALA A 56 -1.05 -10.50 -10.73
C ALA A 56 -0.85 -10.41 -12.24
N THR A 57 -0.40 -9.25 -12.73
CA THR A 57 -0.09 -9.06 -14.16
C THR A 57 1.02 -9.98 -14.62
N MET A 58 2.13 -10.04 -13.90
CA MET A 58 3.27 -10.89 -14.25
C MET A 58 2.92 -12.38 -14.19
N VAL A 59 2.16 -12.82 -13.19
CA VAL A 59 1.69 -14.20 -13.08
C VAL A 59 0.74 -14.54 -14.24
N GLY A 60 -0.15 -13.62 -14.63
CA GLY A 60 -1.03 -13.79 -15.78
C GLY A 60 -0.27 -14.05 -17.08
N TYR A 61 0.80 -13.30 -17.32
CA TYR A 61 1.67 -13.52 -18.50
C TYR A 61 2.49 -14.81 -18.39
N ALA A 62 3.07 -15.09 -17.23
CA ALA A 62 3.98 -16.23 -17.06
C ALA A 62 3.26 -17.59 -17.01
N ALA A 63 2.13 -17.67 -16.29
CA ALA A 63 1.40 -18.93 -16.07
C ALA A 63 0.11 -19.05 -16.90
N GLY A 64 -0.32 -17.97 -17.54
CA GLY A 64 -1.59 -17.87 -18.26
C GLY A 64 -2.73 -17.34 -17.40
N TRP A 65 -3.61 -16.54 -18.03
CA TRP A 65 -4.73 -15.84 -17.40
C TRP A 65 -5.85 -16.77 -16.87
N THR A 66 -5.83 -18.03 -17.26
CA THR A 66 -6.78 -19.07 -16.80
C THR A 66 -6.14 -20.05 -15.81
N SER A 67 -4.89 -19.82 -15.42
CA SER A 67 -4.17 -20.71 -14.50
C SER A 67 -4.61 -20.56 -13.05
N ALA A 68 -4.45 -21.64 -12.27
CA ALA A 68 -4.67 -21.59 -10.82
C ALA A 68 -3.76 -20.57 -10.14
N ALA A 69 -2.51 -20.39 -10.61
CA ALA A 69 -1.58 -19.41 -10.09
C ALA A 69 -2.11 -17.97 -10.27
N PHE A 70 -2.65 -17.65 -11.46
CA PHE A 70 -3.29 -16.37 -11.71
C PHE A 70 -4.52 -16.16 -10.82
N ALA A 71 -5.39 -17.17 -10.70
CA ALA A 71 -6.56 -17.08 -9.84
C ALA A 71 -6.19 -16.77 -8.37
N VAL A 72 -5.16 -17.44 -7.84
CA VAL A 72 -4.66 -17.18 -6.49
C VAL A 72 -4.08 -15.75 -6.37
N SER A 73 -3.27 -15.32 -7.34
CA SER A 73 -2.69 -13.97 -7.32
C SER A 73 -3.75 -12.86 -7.42
N LEU A 74 -4.80 -13.09 -8.21
CA LEU A 74 -5.93 -12.17 -8.34
C LEU A 74 -6.74 -12.08 -7.04
N VAL A 75 -7.06 -13.21 -6.41
CA VAL A 75 -7.76 -13.22 -5.11
C VAL A 75 -6.92 -12.54 -4.04
N PHE A 76 -5.61 -12.79 -4.02
CA PHE A 76 -4.68 -12.11 -3.12
C PHE A 76 -4.68 -10.59 -3.34
N ALA A 77 -4.69 -10.15 -4.61
CA ALA A 77 -4.78 -8.73 -4.93
C ALA A 77 -6.09 -8.11 -4.42
N ILE A 78 -7.23 -8.77 -4.64
CA ILE A 78 -8.54 -8.30 -4.18
C ILE A 78 -8.57 -8.16 -2.65
N ILE A 79 -8.08 -9.16 -1.92
CA ILE A 79 -8.06 -9.15 -0.45
C ILE A 79 -7.16 -8.00 0.05
N THR A 80 -5.96 -7.86 -0.52
CA THR A 80 -5.01 -6.81 -0.12
C THR A 80 -5.55 -5.41 -0.39
N ILE A 81 -6.19 -5.20 -1.55
CA ILE A 81 -6.82 -3.93 -1.91
C ILE A 81 -7.98 -3.62 -0.95
N ARG A 82 -8.83 -4.62 -0.69
CA ARG A 82 -9.95 -4.46 0.25
C ARG A 82 -9.49 -4.13 1.67
N ASP A 83 -8.42 -4.78 2.15
CA ASP A 83 -7.81 -4.44 3.44
C ASP A 83 -7.33 -2.99 3.46
N ALA A 84 -6.60 -2.58 2.43
CA ALA A 84 -6.01 -1.24 2.35
C ALA A 84 -7.06 -0.12 2.30
N VAL A 85 -8.20 -0.32 1.60
CA VAL A 85 -9.28 0.69 1.47
C VAL A 85 -10.29 0.58 2.61
N GLY A 86 -10.51 -0.63 3.15
CA GLY A 86 -11.52 -0.91 4.17
C GLY A 86 -10.94 -0.84 5.58
N PHE A 87 -10.50 -1.96 6.11
CA PHE A 87 -10.14 -2.09 7.53
C PHE A 87 -9.12 -1.07 8.00
N ARG A 88 -8.05 -0.85 7.25
CA ARG A 88 -7.01 0.10 7.65
C ARG A 88 -7.52 1.53 7.67
N ARG A 89 -8.39 1.90 6.74
CA ARG A 89 -8.99 3.24 6.72
C ARG A 89 -9.89 3.45 7.94
N GLU A 90 -10.70 2.46 8.31
CA GLU A 90 -11.55 2.53 9.51
C GLU A 90 -10.70 2.63 10.78
N ILE A 91 -9.59 1.91 10.89
CA ILE A 91 -8.65 2.05 12.01
C ILE A 91 -8.14 3.49 12.14
N GLY A 92 -7.81 4.14 11.02
CA GLY A 92 -7.40 5.56 11.02
C GLY A 92 -8.52 6.49 11.50
N VAL A 93 -9.76 6.25 11.08
CA VAL A 93 -10.94 7.01 11.55
C VAL A 93 -11.15 6.81 13.05
N HIS A 94 -11.05 5.57 13.55
CA HIS A 94 -11.14 5.28 14.98
C HIS A 94 -10.02 5.96 15.77
N GLY A 95 -8.77 5.93 15.26
CA GLY A 95 -7.64 6.64 15.86
C GLY A 95 -7.91 8.13 16.01
N LYS A 96 -8.44 8.77 14.97
CA LYS A 96 -8.81 10.19 14.98
C LYS A 96 -9.90 10.51 16.02
N ILE A 97 -10.95 9.69 16.08
CA ILE A 97 -12.04 9.88 17.04
C ILE A 97 -11.52 9.72 18.47
N LEU A 98 -10.72 8.67 18.74
CA LEU A 98 -10.15 8.41 20.05
C LEU A 98 -9.20 9.52 20.50
N ASN A 99 -8.30 9.98 19.64
CA ASN A 99 -7.40 11.09 19.93
C ASN A 99 -8.18 12.37 20.29
N ARG A 100 -9.29 12.62 19.56
CA ARG A 100 -10.16 13.75 19.83
C ARG A 100 -10.86 13.62 21.20
N LEU A 101 -11.42 12.45 21.50
CA LEU A 101 -12.09 12.19 22.78
C LEU A 101 -11.13 12.37 23.96
N VAL A 102 -9.89 11.85 23.87
CA VAL A 102 -8.86 12.05 24.91
C VAL A 102 -8.55 13.53 25.09
N LYS A 103 -8.44 14.29 24.00
CA LYS A 103 -8.14 15.72 24.06
C LYS A 103 -9.28 16.55 24.67
N GLU A 104 -10.53 16.19 24.41
CA GLU A 104 -11.72 16.93 24.83
C GLU A 104 -12.19 16.54 26.25
N HIS A 105 -11.78 15.37 26.78
CA HIS A 105 -12.27 14.88 28.06
C HIS A 105 -11.31 15.22 29.23
N PRO A 106 -11.73 16.06 30.21
CA PRO A 106 -10.83 16.52 31.29
C PRO A 106 -10.22 15.38 32.12
N ALA A 107 -11.01 14.32 32.42
CA ALA A 107 -10.52 13.17 33.19
C ALA A 107 -9.49 12.33 32.40
N ALA A 108 -9.55 12.31 31.08
CA ALA A 108 -8.57 11.60 30.26
C ALA A 108 -7.23 12.34 30.16
N GLN A 109 -7.23 13.67 30.36
CA GLN A 109 -6.00 14.47 30.33
C GLN A 109 -5.08 14.21 31.54
N SER A 110 -5.58 13.61 32.60
CA SER A 110 -4.77 13.20 33.76
C SER A 110 -3.92 11.94 33.50
N HIS A 111 -4.20 11.23 32.40
CA HIS A 111 -3.48 10.01 32.01
C HIS A 111 -2.69 10.25 30.72
N THR A 112 -1.51 9.64 30.64
CA THR A 112 -0.69 9.69 29.41
C THR A 112 -1.14 8.56 28.48
N TYR A 113 -1.94 8.89 27.47
CA TYR A 113 -2.32 7.96 26.40
C TYR A 113 -1.40 8.12 25.18
N PRO A 114 -1.05 7.03 24.46
CA PRO A 114 -0.32 7.14 23.22
C PRO A 114 -1.18 7.83 22.15
N VAL A 115 -0.59 8.73 21.37
CA VAL A 115 -1.26 9.32 20.21
C VAL A 115 -1.38 8.24 19.13
N LEU A 116 -2.60 7.96 18.71
CA LEU A 116 -2.91 6.96 17.69
C LEU A 116 -2.67 7.54 16.29
N ALA A 117 -2.20 6.70 15.37
CA ALA A 117 -2.04 7.09 13.98
C ALA A 117 -3.42 7.29 13.32
N GLU A 118 -3.62 8.47 12.72
CA GLU A 118 -4.90 8.89 12.13
C GLU A 118 -4.98 8.64 10.62
N ARG A 119 -3.83 8.43 9.96
CA ARG A 119 -3.72 8.27 8.50
C ARG A 119 -3.37 6.84 8.12
N TRP A 120 -4.14 5.87 8.60
CA TRP A 120 -4.04 4.48 8.19
C TRP A 120 -4.91 4.22 6.97
N GLY A 121 -4.41 3.36 6.07
CA GLY A 121 -5.13 2.94 4.86
C GLY A 121 -5.03 3.94 3.71
N HIS A 122 -5.66 3.58 2.63
CA HIS A 122 -5.62 4.31 1.36
C HIS A 122 -7.02 4.73 0.91
N THR A 123 -7.09 5.82 0.16
CA THR A 123 -8.30 6.17 -0.59
C THR A 123 -8.40 5.28 -1.84
N PRO A 124 -9.63 5.07 -2.38
CA PRO A 124 -9.79 4.33 -3.63
C PRO A 124 -8.96 4.89 -4.79
N THR A 125 -8.79 6.20 -4.86
CA THR A 125 -7.98 6.87 -5.89
C THR A 125 -6.50 6.55 -5.78
N GLU A 126 -5.95 6.49 -4.57
CA GLU A 126 -4.56 6.10 -4.32
C GLU A 126 -4.30 4.66 -4.76
N ILE A 127 -5.25 3.75 -4.49
CA ILE A 127 -5.17 2.35 -4.92
C ILE A 127 -5.24 2.25 -6.44
N VAL A 128 -6.16 2.94 -7.10
CA VAL A 128 -6.29 2.92 -8.55
C VAL A 128 -5.00 3.38 -9.22
N VAL A 129 -4.43 4.50 -8.79
CA VAL A 129 -3.17 5.00 -9.34
C VAL A 129 -2.01 4.02 -9.09
N GLY A 130 -1.89 3.48 -7.87
CA GLY A 130 -0.90 2.46 -7.56
C GLY A 130 -1.06 1.20 -8.43
N SER A 131 -2.30 0.72 -8.59
CA SER A 131 -2.58 -0.46 -9.42
C SER A 131 -2.24 -0.23 -10.90
N ILE A 132 -2.52 0.95 -11.45
CA ILE A 132 -2.13 1.29 -12.82
C ILE A 132 -0.61 1.23 -12.97
N ILE A 133 0.15 1.81 -12.04
CA ILE A 133 1.61 1.75 -12.04
C ILE A 133 2.07 0.27 -12.00
N GLY A 134 1.49 -0.54 -11.12
CA GLY A 134 1.84 -1.96 -11.01
C GLY A 134 1.58 -2.74 -12.29
N ILE A 135 0.41 -2.54 -12.92
CA ILE A 135 0.08 -3.16 -14.21
C ILE A 135 1.09 -2.76 -15.29
N LEU A 136 1.40 -1.49 -15.42
CA LEU A 136 2.35 -0.99 -16.42
C LEU A 136 3.74 -1.58 -16.23
N VAL A 137 4.24 -1.60 -14.99
CA VAL A 137 5.54 -2.22 -14.68
C VAL A 137 5.50 -3.72 -14.99
N GLY A 138 4.43 -4.42 -14.62
CA GLY A 138 4.25 -5.84 -14.91
C GLY A 138 4.25 -6.15 -16.41
N ILE A 139 3.62 -5.31 -17.24
CA ILE A 139 3.63 -5.45 -18.70
C ILE A 139 5.04 -5.19 -19.25
N ILE A 140 5.67 -4.10 -18.86
CA ILE A 140 7.02 -3.73 -19.32
C ILE A 140 8.02 -4.84 -19.00
N ALA A 141 7.94 -5.41 -17.81
CA ALA A 141 8.83 -6.47 -17.37
C ALA A 141 8.68 -7.79 -18.17
N GLN A 142 7.59 -7.97 -18.92
CA GLN A 142 7.39 -9.14 -19.78
C GLN A 142 7.84 -8.90 -21.22
N VAL A 143 8.03 -7.65 -21.60
CA VAL A 143 8.45 -7.27 -22.96
C VAL A 143 9.98 -7.12 -23.05
N LEU A 144 10.64 -6.86 -21.92
CA LEU A 144 12.09 -6.74 -21.80
C LEU A 144 12.75 -8.10 -21.48
#